data_684d7156c9d468ccda30aef2cbfb13a5
#
_entry.id   684d7156c9d468ccda30aef2cbfb13a5
#
_cell.length_a   1.000
_cell.length_b   1.000
_cell.length_c   1.000
_cell.angle_alpha   90.00
_cell.angle_beta   90.00
_cell.angle_gamma   90.00
#
_symmetry.space_group_name_H-M   'P 1'
#
loop_
_entity.id
_entity.type
_entity.pdbx_description
1 polymer ?
#
loop_
_entity_poly.entity_id
_entity_poly.type
_entity_poly.pdbx_seq_one_letter_code
_entity_poly.pdbx_strand_id
1 'polypeptide(L)'
;VSQFSGPSDLGDEERDALEALLFRMADDEYVAAERYIEWQIYAPTLESDLALANVAQDEYGHARLWYDLLQDLGYEEEELIWERPPEEWTHATLVELETESGDWADTMLRTYLYDTAEQLRMEAIVDSSYAPVCDRVGKVLAEESYHREHAQNWLDRLADEGDEESFARVQAALDRLFPHALTLFAPGPHEEDILEFGFRTETLSDLRTEWLEIVVPYLESLGLDVPEPDEVEPVRTTGRNGDHTDDWFDLYEDFTATYRQLDFDKPTTLRGEGA
;
A
#
# COMPACT_ATOMS: atom_id res chain seq x y z
N VAL A 1 -20.71 15.63 -12.53
CA VAL A 1 -20.21 14.27 -12.78
C VAL A 1 -21.35 13.32 -12.45
N SER A 2 -21.70 12.40 -13.36
CA SER A 2 -22.71 11.38 -13.11
C SER A 2 -22.19 10.46 -12.00
N GLN A 3 -23.00 10.20 -10.98
CA GLN A 3 -22.63 9.28 -9.91
C GLN A 3 -23.04 7.86 -10.33
N PHE A 4 -22.10 6.95 -10.38
CA PHE A 4 -22.35 5.53 -10.60
C PHE A 4 -22.74 4.87 -9.28
N SER A 5 -23.89 4.18 -9.24
CA SER A 5 -24.43 3.55 -8.03
C SER A 5 -24.04 2.08 -7.89
N GLY A 6 -23.53 1.47 -8.96
CA GLY A 6 -23.11 0.07 -8.99
C GLY A 6 -22.62 -0.37 -10.35
N PRO A 7 -22.23 -1.65 -10.49
CA PRO A 7 -21.61 -2.18 -11.71
C PRO A 7 -22.45 -2.00 -12.99
N SER A 8 -23.79 -2.03 -12.87
CA SER A 8 -24.71 -1.88 -14.02
C SER A 8 -24.71 -0.49 -14.64
N ASP A 9 -24.18 0.51 -13.95
CA ASP A 9 -24.15 1.90 -14.42
C ASP A 9 -22.87 2.21 -15.21
N LEU A 10 -21.90 1.30 -15.22
CA LEU A 10 -20.60 1.45 -15.86
C LEU A 10 -20.66 0.93 -17.31
N GLY A 11 -20.12 1.70 -18.25
CA GLY A 11 -19.74 1.21 -19.57
C GLY A 11 -18.38 0.51 -19.53
N ASP A 12 -17.91 0.03 -20.66
CA ASP A 12 -16.66 -0.75 -20.73
C ASP A 12 -15.43 0.11 -20.31
N GLU A 13 -15.33 1.35 -20.77
CA GLU A 13 -14.21 2.26 -20.45
C GLU A 13 -14.20 2.69 -18.98
N GLU A 14 -15.37 3.01 -18.41
CA GLU A 14 -15.50 3.34 -16.99
C GLU A 14 -15.15 2.13 -16.11
N ARG A 15 -15.54 0.94 -16.54
CA ARG A 15 -15.25 -0.29 -15.86
C ARG A 15 -13.73 -0.56 -15.83
N ASP A 16 -13.06 -0.51 -16.98
CA ASP A 16 -11.61 -0.72 -17.08
C ASP A 16 -10.83 0.26 -16.21
N ALA A 17 -11.24 1.52 -16.18
CA ALA A 17 -10.62 2.56 -15.34
C ALA A 17 -10.85 2.31 -13.84
N LEU A 18 -12.07 1.92 -13.44
CA LEU A 18 -12.38 1.60 -12.05
C LEU A 18 -11.62 0.35 -11.59
N GLU A 19 -11.59 -0.70 -12.39
CA GLU A 19 -10.82 -1.92 -12.11
C GLU A 19 -9.34 -1.61 -11.90
N ALA A 20 -8.73 -0.80 -12.77
CA ALA A 20 -7.33 -0.38 -12.64
C ALA A 20 -7.06 0.40 -11.33
N LEU A 21 -7.98 1.24 -10.88
CA LEU A 21 -7.88 1.92 -9.59
C LEU A 21 -7.98 0.94 -8.42
N LEU A 22 -8.99 0.08 -8.43
CA LEU A 22 -9.27 -0.88 -7.36
C LEU A 22 -8.15 -1.91 -7.19
N PHE A 23 -7.60 -2.43 -8.29
CA PHE A 23 -6.46 -3.35 -8.23
C PHE A 23 -5.25 -2.70 -7.57
N ARG A 24 -4.90 -1.47 -7.94
CA ARG A 24 -3.76 -0.75 -7.33
C ARG A 24 -3.92 -0.56 -5.82
N MET A 25 -5.13 -0.21 -5.39
CA MET A 25 -5.43 -0.02 -3.97
C MET A 25 -5.38 -1.36 -3.22
N ALA A 26 -6.08 -2.37 -3.73
CA ALA A 26 -6.13 -3.69 -3.10
C ALA A 26 -4.76 -4.36 -3.02
N ASP A 27 -3.97 -4.27 -4.09
CA ASP A 27 -2.65 -4.90 -4.17
C ASP A 27 -1.64 -4.23 -3.23
N ASP A 28 -1.64 -2.88 -3.15
CA ASP A 28 -0.78 -2.16 -2.21
C ASP A 28 -1.03 -2.61 -0.77
N GLU A 29 -2.29 -2.63 -0.34
CA GLU A 29 -2.72 -3.02 1.00
C GLU A 29 -2.41 -4.50 1.31
N TYR A 30 -2.72 -5.39 0.36
CA TYR A 30 -2.48 -6.81 0.55
C TYR A 30 -0.99 -7.12 0.72
N VAL A 31 -0.15 -6.55 -0.14
CA VAL A 31 1.30 -6.79 -0.11
C VAL A 31 1.94 -6.14 1.12
N ALA A 32 1.47 -4.94 1.53
CA ALA A 32 1.89 -4.31 2.78
C ALA A 32 1.57 -5.22 3.98
N ALA A 33 0.35 -5.79 4.04
CA ALA A 33 -0.06 -6.71 5.09
C ALA A 33 0.84 -7.95 5.18
N GLU A 34 1.14 -8.60 4.04
CA GLU A 34 2.03 -9.77 3.98
C GLU A 34 3.43 -9.42 4.53
N ARG A 35 3.98 -8.28 4.13
CA ARG A 35 5.27 -7.82 4.64
C ARG A 35 5.22 -7.48 6.14
N TYR A 36 4.19 -6.85 6.64
CA TYR A 36 4.06 -6.57 8.07
C TYR A 36 3.99 -7.85 8.92
N ILE A 37 3.33 -8.90 8.43
CA ILE A 37 3.33 -10.22 9.11
C ILE A 37 4.73 -10.82 9.16
N GLU A 38 5.47 -10.78 8.06
CA GLU A 38 6.85 -11.27 8.00
C GLU A 38 7.75 -10.54 9.02
N TRP A 39 7.56 -9.23 9.21
CA TRP A 39 8.39 -8.41 10.07
C TRP A 39 8.02 -8.41 11.54
N GLN A 40 6.91 -8.96 11.94
CA GLN A 40 6.51 -9.06 13.35
C GLN A 40 7.59 -9.68 14.24
N ILE A 41 8.29 -10.69 13.74
CA ILE A 41 9.33 -11.39 14.49
C ILE A 41 10.53 -10.49 14.86
N TYR A 42 10.68 -9.35 14.22
CA TYR A 42 11.75 -8.37 14.47
C TYR A 42 11.32 -7.23 15.40
N ALA A 43 10.08 -7.23 15.84
CA ALA A 43 9.57 -6.22 16.76
C ALA A 43 10.35 -6.22 18.08
N PRO A 44 10.79 -5.05 18.58
CA PRO A 44 11.66 -4.98 19.76
C PRO A 44 10.96 -5.33 21.07
N THR A 45 9.64 -5.28 21.11
CA THR A 45 8.82 -5.60 22.29
C THR A 45 7.54 -6.33 21.90
N LEU A 46 6.90 -7.01 22.89
CA LEU A 46 5.60 -7.64 22.65
C LEU A 46 4.52 -6.62 22.23
N GLU A 47 4.58 -5.43 22.80
CA GLU A 47 3.64 -4.35 22.46
C GLU A 47 3.79 -3.91 21.00
N SER A 48 5.03 -3.84 20.52
CA SER A 48 5.34 -3.49 19.11
C SER A 48 4.90 -4.59 18.15
N ASP A 49 5.13 -5.86 18.52
CA ASP A 49 4.66 -7.03 17.76
C ASP A 49 3.12 -7.02 17.63
N LEU A 50 2.42 -6.83 18.75
CA LEU A 50 0.96 -6.74 18.74
C LEU A 50 0.44 -5.53 17.96
N ALA A 51 1.12 -4.39 18.03
CA ALA A 51 0.75 -3.20 17.27
C ALA A 51 0.90 -3.45 15.76
N LEU A 52 2.04 -4.01 15.32
CA LEU A 52 2.26 -4.34 13.91
C LEU A 52 1.30 -5.41 13.41
N ALA A 53 0.96 -6.40 14.28
CA ALA A 53 -0.06 -7.41 13.96
C ALA A 53 -1.44 -6.78 13.71
N ASN A 54 -1.80 -5.74 14.48
CA ASN A 54 -3.07 -5.03 14.27
C ASN A 54 -3.03 -4.23 12.97
N VAL A 55 -1.93 -3.52 12.69
CA VAL A 55 -1.73 -2.83 11.41
C VAL A 55 -1.90 -3.81 10.24
N ALA A 56 -1.20 -4.95 10.26
CA ALA A 56 -1.32 -5.96 9.21
C ALA A 56 -2.77 -6.48 9.04
N GLN A 57 -3.54 -6.63 10.12
CA GLN A 57 -4.94 -7.03 10.04
C GLN A 57 -5.83 -5.94 9.44
N ASP A 58 -5.54 -4.67 9.73
CA ASP A 58 -6.28 -3.55 9.17
C ASP A 58 -6.00 -3.44 7.68
N GLU A 59 -4.72 -3.57 7.23
CA GLU A 59 -4.34 -3.60 5.80
C GLU A 59 -5.04 -4.73 5.02
N TYR A 60 -5.08 -5.96 5.57
CA TYR A 60 -5.90 -7.01 4.95
C TYR A 60 -7.39 -6.67 4.90
N GLY A 61 -7.89 -5.98 5.92
CA GLY A 61 -9.25 -5.47 5.97
C GLY A 61 -9.52 -4.45 4.86
N HIS A 62 -8.56 -3.55 4.62
CA HIS A 62 -8.62 -2.56 3.54
C HIS A 62 -8.55 -3.22 2.18
N ALA A 63 -7.54 -4.06 1.93
CA ALA A 63 -7.43 -4.84 0.70
C ALA A 63 -8.74 -5.56 0.35
N ARG A 64 -9.35 -6.20 1.35
CA ARG A 64 -10.64 -6.87 1.19
C ARG A 64 -11.76 -5.94 0.75
N LEU A 65 -11.82 -4.70 1.29
CA LEU A 65 -12.87 -3.74 0.89
C LEU A 65 -12.80 -3.44 -0.62
N TRP A 66 -11.59 -3.37 -1.16
CA TRP A 66 -11.37 -3.12 -2.59
C TRP A 66 -11.55 -4.37 -3.44
N TYR A 67 -11.07 -5.52 -2.99
CA TYR A 67 -11.33 -6.80 -3.66
C TYR A 67 -12.82 -7.17 -3.67
N ASP A 68 -13.59 -6.87 -2.63
CA ASP A 68 -15.05 -7.05 -2.62
C ASP A 68 -15.72 -6.25 -3.76
N LEU A 69 -15.21 -5.03 -4.09
CA LEU A 69 -15.72 -4.26 -5.23
C LEU A 69 -15.33 -4.89 -6.58
N LEU A 70 -14.15 -5.48 -6.69
CA LEU A 70 -13.77 -6.24 -7.89
C LEU A 70 -14.62 -7.50 -8.05
N GLN A 71 -14.98 -8.16 -6.94
CA GLN A 71 -15.92 -9.28 -6.99
C GLN A 71 -17.33 -8.84 -7.44
N ASP A 72 -17.80 -7.66 -6.99
CA ASP A 72 -19.04 -7.08 -7.51
C ASP A 72 -18.98 -6.80 -9.03
N LEU A 73 -17.78 -6.57 -9.56
CA LEU A 73 -17.50 -6.45 -10.99
C LEU A 73 -17.37 -7.81 -11.71
N GLY A 74 -17.40 -8.95 -10.99
CA GLY A 74 -17.46 -10.28 -11.53
C GLY A 74 -16.20 -11.12 -11.44
N TYR A 75 -15.20 -10.67 -10.71
CA TYR A 75 -14.01 -11.48 -10.38
C TYR A 75 -14.33 -12.46 -9.25
N GLU A 76 -13.70 -13.63 -9.28
CA GLU A 76 -13.69 -14.56 -8.15
C GLU A 76 -12.45 -14.28 -7.27
N GLU A 77 -12.52 -14.53 -5.97
CA GLU A 77 -11.39 -14.27 -5.03
C GLU A 77 -10.12 -15.05 -5.42
N GLU A 78 -10.28 -16.26 -5.92
CA GLU A 78 -9.17 -17.07 -6.39
C GLU A 78 -8.40 -16.40 -7.53
N GLU A 79 -9.10 -15.74 -8.45
CA GLU A 79 -8.52 -15.02 -9.59
C GLU A 79 -7.84 -13.72 -9.17
N LEU A 80 -8.25 -13.11 -8.05
CA LEU A 80 -7.70 -11.86 -7.54
C LEU A 80 -6.38 -12.07 -6.78
N ILE A 81 -6.25 -13.17 -6.04
CA ILE A 81 -5.15 -13.38 -5.09
C ILE A 81 -4.31 -14.61 -5.44
N TRP A 82 -4.95 -15.79 -5.52
CA TRP A 82 -4.25 -17.07 -5.50
C TRP A 82 -3.79 -17.58 -6.87
N GLU A 83 -4.55 -17.28 -7.91
CA GLU A 83 -4.34 -17.78 -9.29
C GLU A 83 -3.81 -16.69 -10.24
N ARG A 84 -3.87 -15.42 -9.83
CA ARG A 84 -3.32 -14.31 -10.61
C ARG A 84 -1.80 -14.42 -10.70
N PRO A 85 -1.20 -14.40 -11.90
CA PRO A 85 0.26 -14.41 -12.05
C PRO A 85 0.91 -13.22 -11.33
N PRO A 86 2.11 -13.39 -10.76
CA PRO A 86 2.77 -12.32 -10.02
C PRO A 86 3.04 -11.07 -10.87
N GLU A 87 3.21 -11.22 -12.19
CA GLU A 87 3.43 -10.12 -13.14
C GLU A 87 2.16 -9.30 -13.43
N GLU A 88 0.98 -9.76 -13.00
CA GLU A 88 -0.28 -9.05 -13.16
C GLU A 88 -0.66 -8.21 -11.92
N TRP A 89 0.14 -8.28 -10.87
CA TRP A 89 -0.03 -7.43 -9.70
C TRP A 89 0.45 -6.00 -9.98
N THR A 90 -0.16 -5.01 -9.30
CA THR A 90 0.04 -3.59 -9.62
C THR A 90 0.43 -2.73 -8.41
N HIS A 91 0.86 -3.36 -7.32
CA HIS A 91 1.36 -2.66 -6.13
C HIS A 91 2.65 -1.87 -6.41
N ALA A 92 2.92 -0.87 -5.58
CA ALA A 92 4.16 -0.09 -5.64
C ALA A 92 5.34 -0.87 -5.06
N THR A 93 6.54 -0.64 -5.58
CA THR A 93 7.73 -1.36 -5.11
C THR A 93 8.10 -1.07 -3.66
N LEU A 94 7.64 0.02 -3.07
CA LEU A 94 7.88 0.29 -1.65
C LEU A 94 7.35 -0.83 -0.75
N VAL A 95 6.15 -1.36 -1.06
CA VAL A 95 5.50 -2.36 -0.19
C VAL A 95 6.04 -3.77 -0.37
N GLU A 96 6.70 -4.08 -1.50
CA GLU A 96 7.21 -5.42 -1.78
C GLU A 96 8.63 -5.70 -1.24
N LEU A 97 9.43 -4.63 -0.97
CA LEU A 97 10.82 -4.79 -0.58
C LEU A 97 10.99 -5.57 0.72
N GLU A 98 11.92 -6.52 0.73
CA GLU A 98 12.35 -7.22 1.93
C GLU A 98 13.09 -6.27 2.89
N THR A 99 13.04 -6.55 4.18
CA THR A 99 13.88 -5.91 5.18
C THR A 99 15.18 -6.68 5.29
N GLU A 100 16.25 -6.13 4.74
CA GLU A 100 17.56 -6.76 4.53
C GLU A 100 18.19 -7.38 5.79
N SER A 101 17.80 -6.94 6.97
CA SER A 101 18.33 -7.42 8.26
C SER A 101 17.26 -7.54 9.34
N GLY A 102 15.99 -7.45 8.98
CA GLY A 102 14.91 -7.40 9.98
C GLY A 102 14.99 -6.15 10.85
N ASP A 103 15.28 -4.98 10.27
CA ASP A 103 15.47 -3.76 11.01
C ASP A 103 14.14 -3.07 11.29
N TRP A 104 13.89 -2.79 12.57
CA TRP A 104 12.70 -2.09 13.02
C TRP A 104 12.62 -0.64 12.51
N ALA A 105 13.76 0.02 12.28
CA ALA A 105 13.81 1.36 11.71
C ALA A 105 13.27 1.37 10.26
N ASP A 106 13.64 0.35 9.48
CA ASP A 106 13.13 0.15 8.13
C ASP A 106 11.62 -0.06 8.12
N THR A 107 11.12 -0.95 8.98
CA THR A 107 9.69 -1.21 9.12
C THR A 107 8.91 0.06 9.43
N MET A 108 9.34 0.83 10.42
CA MET A 108 8.63 2.04 10.86
C MET A 108 8.72 3.18 9.84
N LEU A 109 9.86 3.33 9.18
CA LEU A 109 9.99 4.35 8.13
C LEU A 109 9.10 4.00 6.93
N ARG A 110 9.08 2.75 6.50
CA ARG A 110 8.22 2.29 5.41
C ARG A 110 6.74 2.52 5.73
N THR A 111 6.31 2.11 6.94
CA THR A 111 4.95 2.36 7.42
C THR A 111 4.60 3.85 7.34
N TYR A 112 5.47 4.73 7.85
CA TYR A 112 5.23 6.17 7.79
C TYR A 112 5.10 6.71 6.36
N LEU A 113 6.01 6.29 5.46
CA LEU A 113 6.01 6.73 4.07
C LEU A 113 4.77 6.23 3.32
N TYR A 114 4.38 4.98 3.54
CA TYR A 114 3.23 4.34 2.92
C TYR A 114 1.92 4.93 3.42
N ASP A 115 1.67 4.91 4.74
CA ASP A 115 0.39 5.34 5.32
C ASP A 115 0.14 6.84 5.10
N THR A 116 1.21 7.66 5.02
CA THR A 116 1.05 9.07 4.64
C THR A 116 0.55 9.21 3.20
N ALA A 117 1.05 8.39 2.27
CA ALA A 117 0.59 8.39 0.89
C ALA A 117 -0.80 7.78 0.76
N GLU A 118 -1.09 6.71 1.51
CA GLU A 118 -2.38 6.04 1.50
C GLU A 118 -3.48 6.97 2.00
N GLN A 119 -3.24 7.68 3.08
CA GLN A 119 -4.20 8.68 3.57
C GLN A 119 -4.57 9.70 2.48
N LEU A 120 -3.58 10.26 1.77
CA LEU A 120 -3.84 11.23 0.70
C LEU A 120 -4.62 10.60 -0.47
N ARG A 121 -4.25 9.37 -0.86
CA ARG A 121 -4.96 8.63 -1.90
C ARG A 121 -6.41 8.34 -1.52
N MET A 122 -6.65 8.00 -0.27
CA MET A 122 -8.01 7.81 0.26
C MET A 122 -8.80 9.12 0.30
N GLU A 123 -8.20 10.22 0.73
CA GLU A 123 -8.82 11.55 0.71
C GLU A 123 -9.23 11.95 -0.71
N ALA A 124 -8.43 11.63 -1.72
CA ALA A 124 -8.70 11.92 -3.13
C ALA A 124 -9.86 11.11 -3.75
N ILE A 125 -10.35 10.07 -3.07
CA ILE A 125 -11.48 9.23 -3.52
C ILE A 125 -12.74 9.36 -2.65
N VAL A 126 -12.71 10.19 -1.59
CA VAL A 126 -13.89 10.43 -0.72
C VAL A 126 -15.11 10.87 -1.53
N ASP A 127 -14.89 11.72 -2.52
CA ASP A 127 -15.92 12.24 -3.43
C ASP A 127 -15.91 11.51 -4.80
N SER A 128 -15.53 10.24 -4.83
CA SER A 128 -15.52 9.41 -6.04
C SER A 128 -16.88 9.42 -6.75
N SER A 129 -16.87 9.38 -8.07
CA SER A 129 -18.10 9.21 -8.86
C SER A 129 -18.75 7.84 -8.70
N TYR A 130 -18.04 6.86 -8.14
CA TYR A 130 -18.54 5.52 -7.86
C TYR A 130 -18.93 5.39 -6.38
N ALA A 131 -20.24 5.42 -6.10
CA ALA A 131 -20.80 5.43 -4.75
C ALA A 131 -20.26 4.31 -3.83
N PRO A 132 -20.09 3.05 -4.30
CA PRO A 132 -19.57 2.00 -3.42
C PRO A 132 -18.15 2.23 -2.89
N VAL A 133 -17.31 3.04 -3.55
CA VAL A 133 -16.01 3.48 -3.04
C VAL A 133 -16.21 4.47 -1.90
N CYS A 134 -17.06 5.48 -2.09
CA CYS A 134 -17.36 6.48 -1.02
C CYS A 134 -17.87 5.83 0.26
N ASP A 135 -18.66 4.76 0.16
CA ASP A 135 -19.23 4.05 1.31
C ASP A 135 -18.16 3.33 2.16
N ARG A 136 -16.99 3.04 1.59
CA ARG A 136 -15.90 2.26 2.23
C ARG A 136 -14.75 3.12 2.75
N VAL A 137 -14.41 4.18 2.04
CA VAL A 137 -13.21 4.99 2.28
C VAL A 137 -13.12 5.56 3.69
N GLY A 138 -14.25 5.90 4.31
CA GLY A 138 -14.27 6.48 5.65
C GLY A 138 -13.75 5.54 6.75
N LYS A 139 -13.87 4.22 6.56
CA LYS A 139 -13.29 3.24 7.48
C LYS A 139 -11.76 3.25 7.37
N VAL A 140 -11.24 3.17 6.16
CA VAL A 140 -9.79 3.17 5.89
C VAL A 140 -9.13 4.42 6.48
N LEU A 141 -9.64 5.61 6.17
CA LEU A 141 -9.12 6.88 6.69
C LEU A 141 -9.03 6.95 8.22
N ALA A 142 -9.96 6.30 8.92
CA ALA A 142 -9.95 6.31 10.38
C ALA A 142 -8.80 5.45 10.95
N GLU A 143 -8.45 4.35 10.28
CA GLU A 143 -7.40 3.41 10.68
C GLU A 143 -6.01 3.91 10.28
N GLU A 144 -5.84 4.47 9.08
CA GLU A 144 -4.59 5.06 8.56
C GLU A 144 -4.00 6.16 9.45
N SER A 145 -4.84 6.98 10.06
CA SER A 145 -4.39 8.01 11.00
C SER A 145 -3.66 7.42 12.21
N TYR A 146 -4.10 6.26 12.70
CA TYR A 146 -3.46 5.56 13.81
C TYR A 146 -2.14 4.91 13.39
N HIS A 147 -2.10 4.26 12.23
CA HIS A 147 -0.89 3.64 11.69
C HIS A 147 0.24 4.67 11.55
N ARG A 148 -0.05 5.78 10.92
CA ARG A 148 0.90 6.89 10.76
C ARG A 148 1.40 7.45 12.09
N GLU A 149 0.50 7.71 13.07
CA GLU A 149 0.89 8.19 14.40
C GLU A 149 1.79 7.17 15.12
N HIS A 150 1.49 5.87 15.00
CA HIS A 150 2.31 4.81 15.56
C HIS A 150 3.73 4.81 14.96
N ALA A 151 3.85 4.90 13.64
CA ALA A 151 5.12 4.96 12.95
C ALA A 151 5.92 6.22 13.33
N GLN A 152 5.29 7.39 13.40
CA GLN A 152 5.92 8.64 13.84
C GLN A 152 6.48 8.54 15.26
N ASN A 153 5.70 8.00 16.20
CA ASN A 153 6.15 7.81 17.57
C ASN A 153 7.41 6.91 17.68
N TRP A 154 7.54 5.94 16.78
CA TRP A 154 8.75 5.11 16.73
C TRP A 154 9.93 5.82 16.06
N LEU A 155 9.69 6.57 14.99
CA LEU A 155 10.74 7.35 14.32
C LEU A 155 11.31 8.42 15.26
N ASP A 156 10.46 9.11 16.04
CA ASP A 156 10.89 10.05 17.06
C ASP A 156 11.82 9.39 18.08
N ARG A 157 11.46 8.19 18.55
CA ARG A 157 12.31 7.44 19.49
C ARG A 157 13.63 6.98 18.89
N LEU A 158 13.63 6.54 17.65
CA LEU A 158 14.82 6.02 16.99
C LEU A 158 15.77 7.12 16.53
N ALA A 159 15.25 8.24 16.03
CA ALA A 159 16.05 9.31 15.46
C ALA A 159 16.40 10.41 16.48
N ASP A 160 15.48 10.81 17.35
CA ASP A 160 15.66 11.93 18.28
C ASP A 160 16.10 11.46 19.69
N GLU A 161 15.47 10.40 20.22
CA GLU A 161 15.77 9.86 21.57
C GLU A 161 16.79 8.70 21.54
N GLY A 162 17.09 8.15 20.36
CA GLY A 162 17.99 7.03 20.18
C GLY A 162 19.48 7.40 20.28
N ASP A 163 20.32 6.41 20.13
CA ASP A 163 21.78 6.63 20.03
C ASP A 163 22.19 6.84 18.55
N GLU A 164 23.49 7.14 18.34
CA GLU A 164 24.05 7.35 17.00
C GLU A 164 23.83 6.14 16.07
N GLU A 165 23.76 4.92 16.61
CA GLU A 165 23.52 3.70 15.83
C GLU A 165 22.06 3.64 15.38
N SER A 166 21.10 3.92 16.24
CA SER A 166 19.68 3.98 15.93
C SER A 166 19.38 5.03 14.85
N PHE A 167 19.93 6.22 15.01
CA PHE A 167 19.83 7.30 14.01
C PHE A 167 20.40 6.87 12.65
N ALA A 168 21.58 6.27 12.63
CA ALA A 168 22.21 5.80 11.38
C ALA A 168 21.38 4.75 10.66
N ARG A 169 20.64 3.89 11.39
CA ARG A 169 19.72 2.91 10.81
C ARG A 169 18.52 3.56 10.14
N VAL A 170 17.92 4.58 10.78
CA VAL A 170 16.81 5.33 10.17
C VAL A 170 17.28 6.05 8.91
N GLN A 171 18.49 6.67 8.93
CA GLN A 171 19.05 7.31 7.75
C GLN A 171 19.30 6.30 6.61
N ALA A 172 19.88 5.14 6.92
CA ALA A 172 20.13 4.11 5.92
C ALA A 172 18.81 3.55 5.33
N ALA A 173 17.78 3.41 6.16
CA ALA A 173 16.44 3.03 5.69
C ALA A 173 15.86 4.12 4.77
N LEU A 174 16.02 5.40 5.11
CA LEU A 174 15.56 6.52 4.28
C LEU A 174 16.24 6.51 2.90
N ASP A 175 17.56 6.39 2.88
CA ASP A 175 18.34 6.38 1.63
C ASP A 175 17.90 5.23 0.69
N ARG A 176 17.52 4.09 1.26
CA ARG A 176 17.06 2.92 0.51
C ARG A 176 15.59 3.00 0.09
N LEU A 177 14.71 3.41 0.98
CA LEU A 177 13.26 3.35 0.77
C LEU A 177 12.70 4.56 0.01
N PHE A 178 13.32 5.74 0.15
CA PHE A 178 12.76 6.95 -0.43
C PHE A 178 12.59 6.91 -1.95
N PRO A 179 13.54 6.36 -2.75
CA PRO A 179 13.35 6.19 -4.19
C PRO A 179 12.13 5.30 -4.53
N HIS A 180 11.90 4.26 -3.72
CA HIS A 180 10.76 3.36 -3.89
C HIS A 180 9.45 3.99 -3.41
N ALA A 181 9.48 4.84 -2.37
CA ALA A 181 8.29 5.57 -1.93
C ALA A 181 7.74 6.49 -3.03
N LEU A 182 8.58 7.04 -3.90
CA LEU A 182 8.14 7.81 -5.05
C LEU A 182 7.34 6.99 -6.06
N THR A 183 7.46 5.65 -6.08
CA THR A 183 6.68 4.76 -6.95
C THR A 183 5.21 4.67 -6.57
N LEU A 184 4.85 5.06 -5.33
CA LEU A 184 3.46 5.14 -4.88
C LEU A 184 2.62 6.06 -5.78
N PHE A 185 3.27 7.06 -6.39
CA PHE A 185 2.66 8.04 -7.28
C PHE A 185 3.01 7.79 -8.77
N ALA A 186 3.58 6.63 -9.11
CA ALA A 186 3.82 6.28 -10.50
C ALA A 186 2.49 5.99 -11.21
N PRO A 187 2.30 6.48 -12.44
CA PRO A 187 1.09 6.21 -13.20
C PRO A 187 1.04 4.73 -13.62
N GLY A 188 -0.16 4.18 -13.60
CA GLY A 188 -0.47 2.87 -14.16
C GLY A 188 -1.42 3.00 -15.37
N PRO A 189 -1.97 1.88 -15.84
CA PRO A 189 -3.00 1.88 -16.86
C PRO A 189 -4.20 2.76 -16.47
N HIS A 190 -4.88 3.34 -17.47
CA HIS A 190 -6.12 4.11 -17.33
C HIS A 190 -6.04 5.34 -16.40
N GLU A 191 -4.84 5.89 -16.17
CA GLU A 191 -4.67 7.02 -15.25
C GLU A 191 -5.47 8.28 -15.66
N GLU A 192 -5.53 8.58 -16.95
CA GLU A 192 -6.30 9.71 -17.47
C GLU A 192 -7.81 9.46 -17.35
N ASP A 193 -8.26 8.24 -17.60
CA ASP A 193 -9.67 7.82 -17.53
C ASP A 193 -10.19 7.85 -16.07
N ILE A 194 -9.35 7.44 -15.10
CA ILE A 194 -9.68 7.51 -13.66
C ILE A 194 -10.07 8.93 -13.25
N LEU A 195 -9.33 9.92 -13.75
CA LEU A 195 -9.61 11.34 -13.48
C LEU A 195 -10.80 11.85 -14.31
N GLU A 196 -10.89 11.49 -15.60
CA GLU A 196 -11.96 11.93 -16.49
C GLU A 196 -13.32 11.45 -15.99
N PHE A 197 -13.42 10.19 -15.53
CA PHE A 197 -14.64 9.65 -14.96
C PHE A 197 -14.88 10.06 -13.51
N GLY A 198 -13.91 10.72 -12.88
CA GLY A 198 -14.02 11.24 -11.51
C GLY A 198 -13.98 10.14 -10.45
N PHE A 199 -13.35 9.00 -10.72
CA PHE A 199 -13.13 7.96 -9.70
C PHE A 199 -12.14 8.42 -8.64
N ARG A 200 -11.17 9.26 -9.03
CA ARG A 200 -10.29 10.04 -8.16
C ARG A 200 -10.35 11.52 -8.56
N THR A 201 -10.25 12.42 -7.58
CA THR A 201 -10.41 13.87 -7.78
C THR A 201 -9.10 14.61 -8.03
N GLU A 202 -7.97 14.04 -7.66
CA GLU A 202 -6.64 14.65 -7.72
C GLU A 202 -5.70 13.85 -8.61
N THR A 203 -4.72 14.55 -9.22
CA THR A 203 -3.69 13.87 -10.03
C THR A 203 -2.64 13.22 -9.12
N LEU A 204 -1.95 12.17 -9.62
CA LEU A 204 -0.81 11.59 -8.89
C LEU A 204 0.31 12.58 -8.65
N SER A 205 0.47 13.56 -9.54
CA SER A 205 1.45 14.65 -9.39
C SER A 205 1.11 15.60 -8.24
N ASP A 206 -0.17 15.92 -8.06
CA ASP A 206 -0.64 16.77 -6.96
C ASP A 206 -0.50 16.02 -5.64
N LEU A 207 -0.93 14.76 -5.57
CA LEU A 207 -0.77 13.89 -4.40
C LEU A 207 0.70 13.71 -4.02
N ARG A 208 1.60 13.51 -5.00
CA ARG A 208 3.05 13.45 -4.75
C ARG A 208 3.58 14.74 -4.14
N THR A 209 3.12 15.87 -4.66
CA THR A 209 3.55 17.18 -4.16
C THR A 209 3.11 17.38 -2.71
N GLU A 210 1.86 17.09 -2.40
CA GLU A 210 1.32 17.18 -1.05
C GLU A 210 2.01 16.20 -0.09
N TRP A 211 2.26 14.98 -0.53
CA TRP A 211 3.01 14.00 0.25
C TRP A 211 4.42 14.48 0.60
N LEU A 212 5.14 15.08 -0.35
CA LEU A 212 6.46 15.66 -0.12
C LEU A 212 6.39 16.83 0.87
N GLU A 213 5.37 17.67 0.80
CA GLU A 213 5.16 18.78 1.73
C GLU A 213 4.90 18.32 3.18
N ILE A 214 4.41 17.10 3.36
CA ILE A 214 4.21 16.47 4.70
C ILE A 214 5.47 15.73 5.14
N VAL A 215 6.00 14.85 4.30
CA VAL A 215 7.04 13.88 4.66
C VAL A 215 8.40 14.56 4.83
N VAL A 216 8.80 15.42 3.90
CA VAL A 216 10.15 16.02 3.91
C VAL A 216 10.37 16.87 5.16
N PRO A 217 9.50 17.84 5.53
CA PRO A 217 9.71 18.64 6.72
C PRO A 217 9.71 17.84 8.03
N TYR A 218 8.92 16.76 8.10
CA TYR A 218 8.92 15.89 9.26
C TYR A 218 10.24 15.14 9.40
N LEU A 219 10.73 14.49 8.35
CA LEU A 219 12.01 13.76 8.39
C LEU A 219 13.20 14.69 8.66
N GLU A 220 13.21 15.89 8.05
CA GLU A 220 14.21 16.91 8.35
C GLU A 220 14.16 17.38 9.80
N SER A 221 12.98 17.46 10.42
CA SER A 221 12.82 17.82 11.83
C SER A 221 13.45 16.79 12.77
N LEU A 222 13.57 15.53 12.33
CA LEU A 222 14.31 14.47 13.05
C LEU A 222 15.83 14.55 12.82
N GLY A 223 16.30 15.50 12.00
CA GLY A 223 17.71 15.67 11.66
C GLY A 223 18.20 14.76 10.53
N LEU A 224 17.30 14.08 9.84
CA LEU A 224 17.63 13.21 8.71
C LEU A 224 17.99 14.05 7.47
N ASP A 225 18.92 13.53 6.68
CA ASP A 225 19.28 14.10 5.38
C ASP A 225 18.35 13.49 4.32
N VAL A 226 17.30 14.25 3.96
CA VAL A 226 16.29 13.78 3.00
C VAL A 226 16.78 14.07 1.59
N PRO A 227 16.84 13.04 0.70
CA PRO A 227 17.26 13.26 -0.68
C PRO A 227 16.32 14.23 -1.41
N GLU A 228 16.90 15.15 -2.20
CA GLU A 228 16.11 16.02 -3.07
C GLU A 228 15.34 15.18 -4.09
N PRO A 229 14.00 15.24 -4.15
CA PRO A 229 13.19 14.34 -4.96
C PRO A 229 13.51 14.34 -6.47
N ASP A 230 14.00 15.47 -6.97
CA ASP A 230 14.38 15.63 -8.38
C ASP A 230 15.82 15.16 -8.67
N GLU A 231 16.64 14.93 -7.65
CA GLU A 231 18.01 14.41 -7.73
C GLU A 231 18.08 12.90 -7.45
N VAL A 232 16.99 12.31 -6.94
CA VAL A 232 16.89 10.87 -6.71
C VAL A 232 16.94 10.13 -8.05
N GLU A 233 17.86 9.18 -8.18
CA GLU A 233 17.90 8.32 -9.35
C GLU A 233 16.62 7.46 -9.39
N PRO A 234 15.80 7.55 -10.45
CA PRO A 234 14.57 6.79 -10.53
C PRO A 234 14.83 5.28 -10.46
N VAL A 235 14.06 4.58 -9.66
CA VAL A 235 14.08 3.11 -9.68
C VAL A 235 13.60 2.61 -11.05
N ARG A 236 14.15 1.49 -11.50
CA ARG A 236 13.85 0.96 -12.84
C ARG A 236 12.46 0.36 -12.92
N THR A 237 12.01 -0.21 -11.81
CA THR A 237 10.72 -0.88 -11.67
C THR A 237 9.82 -0.07 -10.76
N THR A 238 8.55 0.06 -11.10
CA THR A 238 7.57 0.81 -10.31
C THR A 238 6.47 -0.05 -9.72
N GLY A 239 6.38 -1.32 -10.12
CA GLY A 239 5.29 -2.22 -9.77
C GLY A 239 3.99 -1.98 -10.56
N ARG A 240 3.69 -0.73 -10.89
CA ARG A 240 2.40 -0.29 -11.48
C ARG A 240 2.07 -0.89 -12.86
N ASN A 241 3.04 -1.48 -13.53
CA ASN A 241 2.89 -2.13 -14.84
C ASN A 241 3.25 -3.63 -14.80
N GLY A 242 3.30 -4.23 -13.62
CA GLY A 242 3.70 -5.63 -13.44
C GLY A 242 5.22 -5.87 -13.45
N ASP A 243 6.02 -4.80 -13.51
CA ASP A 243 7.47 -4.86 -13.36
C ASP A 243 7.84 -4.75 -11.87
N HIS A 244 8.24 -5.85 -11.27
CA HIS A 244 8.53 -5.97 -9.84
C HIS A 244 10.00 -6.27 -9.56
N THR A 245 10.42 -6.10 -8.30
CA THR A 245 11.73 -6.53 -7.81
C THR A 245 11.75 -8.05 -7.56
N ASP A 246 12.94 -8.62 -7.37
CA ASP A 246 13.08 -10.04 -7.03
C ASP A 246 12.39 -10.36 -5.69
N ASP A 247 12.36 -9.39 -4.75
CA ASP A 247 11.72 -9.52 -3.43
C ASP A 247 10.22 -9.84 -3.51
N TRP A 248 9.53 -9.33 -4.55
CA TRP A 248 8.13 -9.63 -4.79
C TRP A 248 7.90 -11.09 -5.15
N PHE A 249 8.71 -11.63 -6.06
CA PHE A 249 8.53 -13.01 -6.51
C PHE A 249 8.75 -14.00 -5.38
N ASP A 250 9.71 -13.73 -4.48
CA ASP A 250 9.95 -14.55 -3.30
C ASP A 250 8.75 -14.48 -2.33
N LEU A 251 8.22 -13.28 -2.05
CA LEU A 251 7.03 -13.11 -1.22
C LEU A 251 5.81 -13.82 -1.81
N TYR A 252 5.59 -13.66 -3.11
CA TYR A 252 4.47 -14.30 -3.82
C TYR A 252 4.55 -15.83 -3.74
N GLU A 253 5.75 -16.41 -3.86
CA GLU A 253 5.94 -17.85 -3.69
C GLU A 253 5.60 -18.30 -2.28
N ASP A 254 5.96 -17.53 -1.26
CA ASP A 254 5.74 -17.86 0.14
C ASP A 254 4.26 -17.86 0.52
N PHE A 255 3.52 -16.79 0.28
CA PHE A 255 2.11 -16.75 0.68
C PHE A 255 1.21 -17.67 -0.16
N THR A 256 1.56 -17.93 -1.43
CA THR A 256 0.82 -18.87 -2.29
C THR A 256 1.24 -20.34 -2.11
N ALA A 257 2.35 -20.64 -1.40
CA ALA A 257 2.90 -21.99 -1.26
C ALA A 257 1.88 -23.00 -0.70
N THR A 258 1.14 -22.62 0.33
CA THR A 258 0.14 -23.49 0.95
C THR A 258 -1.01 -23.82 -0.01
N TYR A 259 -1.52 -22.82 -0.73
CA TYR A 259 -2.56 -23.00 -1.74
C TYR A 259 -2.11 -23.98 -2.83
N ARG A 260 -0.89 -23.80 -3.35
CA ARG A 260 -0.35 -24.65 -4.42
C ARG A 260 -0.02 -26.07 -3.99
N GLN A 261 0.43 -26.27 -2.75
CA GLN A 261 0.89 -27.58 -2.25
C GLN A 261 -0.25 -28.49 -1.76
N LEU A 262 -1.32 -27.91 -1.26
CA LEU A 262 -2.37 -28.68 -0.64
C LEU A 262 -3.47 -29.13 -1.58
N ASP A 263 -3.41 -28.73 -2.86
CA ASP A 263 -4.38 -29.12 -3.91
C ASP A 263 -5.83 -29.01 -3.41
N PHE A 264 -6.13 -27.90 -2.71
CA PHE A 264 -7.46 -27.61 -2.22
C PHE A 264 -8.39 -27.34 -3.41
N ASP A 265 -9.57 -27.96 -3.39
CA ASP A 265 -10.61 -27.65 -4.36
C ASP A 265 -11.04 -26.17 -4.30
N LYS A 266 -10.78 -25.52 -3.17
CA LYS A 266 -10.95 -24.07 -2.95
C LYS A 266 -10.00 -23.57 -1.86
N PRO A 267 -9.39 -22.36 -2.03
CA PRO A 267 -8.59 -21.73 -1.00
C PRO A 267 -9.45 -21.35 0.21
N THR A 268 -8.77 -21.02 1.32
CA THR A 268 -9.43 -20.35 2.45
C THR A 268 -9.78 -18.94 2.02
N THR A 269 -11.05 -18.59 1.99
CA THR A 269 -11.50 -17.25 1.61
C THR A 269 -11.24 -16.24 2.72
N LEU A 270 -10.92 -15.00 2.37
CA LEU A 270 -10.82 -13.88 3.31
C LEU A 270 -12.17 -13.62 4.01
N ARG A 271 -13.25 -13.98 3.36
CA ARG A 271 -14.60 -13.94 3.90
C ARG A 271 -14.98 -15.31 4.44
N GLY A 272 -15.09 -15.45 5.75
CA GLY A 272 -15.60 -16.69 6.35
C GLY A 272 -16.98 -17.05 5.78
N GLU A 273 -17.22 -18.34 5.49
CA GLU A 273 -18.53 -18.81 5.03
C GLU A 273 -19.59 -18.42 6.09
N GLY A 274 -20.48 -17.49 5.75
CA GLY A 274 -21.65 -17.15 6.57
C GLY A 274 -21.64 -15.78 7.23
N ALA A 275 -20.89 -14.80 6.74
CA ALA A 275 -21.01 -13.39 7.16
C ALA A 275 -21.93 -12.60 6.25
#